data_19b60d6bcc18ed4c427e8123b716654c
#
_entry.id   19b60d6bcc18ed4c427e8123b716654c
#
_cell.length_a   1.000
_cell.length_b   1.000
_cell.length_c   1.000
_cell.angle_alpha   90.00
_cell.angle_beta   90.00
_cell.angle_gamma   90.00
#
_symmetry.space_group_name_H-M   'P 1'
#
loop_
_entity.id
_entity.type
_entity.pdbx_description
1 polymer ?
#
loop_
_entity_poly.entity_id
_entity_poly.type
_entity_poly.pdbx_seq_one_letter_code
_entity_poly.pdbx_strand_id
1 'polypeptide(L)'
;FERKNYFYPDLPKGYQISQYAHPLVSNASFALSSGKHIRIRRIHLEEDTAALTHQQDSSLVDHNRAGAPLMELVTEPDFSSAAEVKEFASEFQTLLRYVGASRARLEQSELRFEANVSLNMGTKVELKNIGSLYALEQATLYEIERQKALLDKGEKVRHETRGWNEVLRETVLQRSKEEAHDYRYFPEPDLPPFAPPIIFDLEALAARLPELPWQKRARFIKEFQLDSEAARLITESPALADFFEQAASELAAWAK
;
A
#
# COMPACT_ATOMS: atom_id res chain seq x y z
N PHE A 1 -17.63 12.26 -0.99
CA PHE A 1 -17.74 10.79 -0.94
C PHE A 1 -18.82 10.31 -1.91
N GLU A 2 -18.70 9.04 -2.32
CA GLU A 2 -19.54 8.40 -3.32
C GLU A 2 -19.89 6.99 -2.85
N ARG A 3 -21.03 6.47 -3.34
CA ARG A 3 -21.39 5.06 -3.18
C ARG A 3 -20.85 4.26 -4.35
N LYS A 4 -20.00 3.27 -4.04
CA LYS A 4 -19.56 2.23 -4.96
C LYS A 4 -20.48 1.02 -4.80
N ASN A 5 -21.36 0.79 -5.79
CA ASN A 5 -22.41 -0.21 -5.65
C ASN A 5 -21.93 -1.58 -6.14
N TYR A 6 -22.02 -2.58 -5.27
CA TYR A 6 -21.87 -3.98 -5.62
C TYR A 6 -22.51 -4.86 -4.55
N PHE A 7 -22.98 -6.04 -4.96
CA PHE A 7 -23.67 -6.96 -4.08
C PHE A 7 -22.76 -8.16 -3.80
N TYR A 8 -22.25 -8.22 -2.59
CA TYR A 8 -21.43 -9.33 -2.12
C TYR A 8 -21.61 -9.50 -0.60
N PRO A 9 -21.46 -10.72 -0.04
CA PRO A 9 -21.72 -10.99 1.38
C PRO A 9 -20.93 -10.15 2.36
N ASP A 10 -19.73 -9.67 1.98
CA ASP A 10 -18.88 -8.81 2.79
C ASP A 10 -19.38 -7.36 2.89
N LEU A 11 -20.42 -7.01 2.13
CA LEU A 11 -20.98 -5.66 2.03
C LEU A 11 -22.51 -5.68 2.20
N PRO A 12 -23.03 -5.84 3.45
CA PRO A 12 -24.45 -6.08 3.72
C PRO A 12 -25.39 -5.00 3.18
N LYS A 13 -24.95 -3.75 3.13
CA LYS A 13 -25.75 -2.62 2.62
C LYS A 13 -25.75 -2.50 1.09
N GLY A 14 -24.98 -3.34 0.37
CA GLY A 14 -24.93 -3.38 -1.09
C GLY A 14 -24.12 -2.26 -1.74
N TYR A 15 -23.44 -1.42 -0.95
CA TYR A 15 -22.52 -0.40 -1.42
C TYR A 15 -21.40 -0.14 -0.42
N GLN A 16 -20.28 0.36 -0.90
CA GLN A 16 -19.15 0.83 -0.12
C GLN A 16 -19.06 2.35 -0.27
N ILE A 17 -18.90 3.07 0.85
CA ILE A 17 -18.56 4.50 0.80
C ILE A 17 -17.09 4.60 0.38
N SER A 18 -16.81 5.39 -0.65
CA SER A 18 -15.49 5.53 -1.25
C SER A 18 -15.31 6.94 -1.84
N GLN A 19 -14.23 7.15 -2.56
CA GLN A 19 -13.97 8.37 -3.33
C GLN A 19 -13.45 7.98 -4.71
N TYR A 20 -14.17 8.31 -5.77
CA TYR A 20 -13.73 8.03 -7.15
C TYR A 20 -13.37 9.31 -7.91
N ALA A 21 -14.32 10.23 -8.04
CA ALA A 21 -14.13 11.46 -8.81
C ALA A 21 -13.25 12.49 -8.06
N HIS A 22 -13.32 12.49 -6.73
CA HIS A 22 -12.64 13.47 -5.88
C HIS A 22 -11.84 12.77 -4.77
N PRO A 23 -10.70 12.15 -5.10
CA PRO A 23 -9.83 11.54 -4.11
C PRO A 23 -9.19 12.61 -3.21
N LEU A 24 -8.76 12.23 -2.01
CA LEU A 24 -8.13 13.15 -1.05
C LEU A 24 -6.81 13.71 -1.58
N VAL A 25 -6.02 12.87 -2.25
CA VAL A 25 -4.75 13.26 -2.88
C VAL A 25 -4.73 12.76 -4.32
N SER A 26 -4.22 13.58 -5.22
CA SER A 26 -3.96 13.22 -6.63
C SER A 26 -2.63 13.81 -7.09
N ASN A 27 -2.02 13.17 -8.09
CA ASN A 27 -0.80 13.66 -8.74
C ASN A 27 0.39 13.89 -7.78
N ALA A 28 0.53 13.06 -6.76
CA ALA A 28 1.68 13.06 -5.87
C ALA A 28 2.80 12.14 -6.40
N SER A 29 3.96 12.17 -5.75
CA SER A 29 5.05 11.24 -6.05
C SER A 29 5.80 10.84 -4.78
N PHE A 30 6.44 9.68 -4.84
CA PHE A 30 7.28 9.14 -3.79
C PHE A 30 8.65 8.79 -4.37
N ALA A 31 9.73 9.30 -3.76
CA ALA A 31 11.09 9.04 -4.23
C ALA A 31 11.64 7.75 -3.61
N LEU A 32 12.19 6.87 -4.45
CA LEU A 32 13.00 5.72 -4.02
C LEU A 32 14.44 6.15 -3.71
N SER A 33 15.21 5.29 -3.06
CA SER A 33 16.62 5.53 -2.73
C SER A 33 17.50 5.78 -3.96
N SER A 34 17.12 5.21 -5.09
CA SER A 34 17.76 5.45 -6.39
C SER A 34 17.54 6.87 -6.96
N GLY A 35 16.67 7.66 -6.35
CA GLY A 35 16.20 8.95 -6.89
C GLY A 35 15.06 8.81 -7.90
N LYS A 36 14.66 7.59 -8.25
CA LYS A 36 13.49 7.38 -9.11
C LYS A 36 12.21 7.78 -8.38
N HIS A 37 11.34 8.51 -9.05
CA HIS A 37 10.05 8.91 -8.53
C HIS A 37 8.96 7.95 -9.00
N ILE A 38 8.21 7.41 -8.05
CA ILE A 38 6.99 6.65 -8.30
C ILE A 38 5.81 7.60 -8.16
N ARG A 39 5.08 7.82 -9.23
CA ARG A 39 3.90 8.69 -9.22
C ARG A 39 2.76 8.00 -8.50
N ILE A 40 2.10 8.74 -7.64
CA ILE A 40 0.90 8.32 -6.93
C ILE A 40 -0.28 8.91 -7.68
N ARG A 41 -1.07 8.05 -8.30
CA ARG A 41 -2.27 8.46 -9.04
C ARG A 41 -3.28 9.08 -8.11
N ARG A 42 -3.51 8.45 -6.94
CA ARG A 42 -4.44 8.94 -5.93
C ARG A 42 -4.23 8.28 -4.58
N ILE A 43 -4.65 8.98 -3.54
CA ILE A 43 -4.97 8.41 -2.23
C ILE A 43 -6.41 8.79 -1.93
N HIS A 44 -7.23 7.81 -1.59
CA HIS A 44 -8.63 8.04 -1.27
C HIS A 44 -9.04 7.28 -0.01
N LEU A 45 -10.12 7.76 0.60
CA LEU A 45 -10.73 7.15 1.77
C LEU A 45 -11.91 6.29 1.35
N GLU A 46 -12.06 5.15 2.01
CA GLU A 46 -13.19 4.25 1.83
C GLU A 46 -13.50 3.51 3.12
N GLU A 47 -14.57 2.73 3.11
CA GLU A 47 -14.89 1.78 4.19
C GLU A 47 -14.20 0.44 3.96
N ASP A 48 -13.72 -0.19 5.03
CA ASP A 48 -13.35 -1.60 4.96
C ASP A 48 -14.60 -2.48 4.89
N THR A 49 -14.45 -3.66 4.31
CA THR A 49 -15.52 -4.65 4.18
C THR A 49 -15.39 -5.73 5.24
N ALA A 50 -16.39 -6.63 5.33
CA ALA A 50 -16.29 -7.81 6.16
C ALA A 50 -15.21 -8.77 5.62
N ALA A 51 -14.59 -9.54 6.51
CA ALA A 51 -13.71 -10.62 6.11
C ALA A 51 -14.51 -11.88 5.78
N LEU A 52 -14.13 -12.55 4.67
CA LEU A 52 -14.74 -13.80 4.25
C LEU A 52 -13.77 -14.95 4.40
N THR A 53 -14.22 -16.03 5.04
CA THR A 53 -13.50 -17.30 5.10
C THR A 53 -14.34 -18.37 4.39
N HIS A 54 -13.88 -18.77 3.20
CA HIS A 54 -14.57 -19.79 2.41
C HIS A 54 -14.26 -21.18 2.95
N GLN A 55 -15.32 -21.99 3.11
CA GLN A 55 -15.28 -23.41 3.44
C GLN A 55 -15.90 -24.20 2.28
N GLN A 56 -15.88 -25.54 2.35
CA GLN A 56 -16.37 -26.38 1.24
C GLN A 56 -17.82 -26.06 0.82
N ASP A 57 -18.73 -25.93 1.81
CA ASP A 57 -20.17 -25.75 1.56
C ASP A 57 -20.72 -24.43 2.13
N SER A 58 -19.87 -23.57 2.66
CA SER A 58 -20.29 -22.32 3.32
C SER A 58 -19.21 -21.25 3.28
N SER A 59 -19.59 -20.03 3.59
CA SER A 59 -18.65 -18.94 3.84
C SER A 59 -18.98 -18.30 5.19
N LEU A 60 -17.96 -18.18 6.03
CA LEU A 60 -18.06 -17.42 7.27
C LEU A 60 -17.81 -15.95 6.97
N VAL A 61 -18.62 -15.09 7.56
CA VAL A 61 -18.54 -13.64 7.39
C VAL A 61 -18.23 -13.02 8.74
N ASP A 62 -17.11 -12.32 8.82
CA ASP A 62 -16.70 -11.57 10.01
C ASP A 62 -16.84 -10.05 9.72
N HIS A 63 -17.78 -9.42 10.41
CA HIS A 63 -18.09 -7.99 10.26
C HIS A 63 -17.29 -7.08 11.20
N ASN A 64 -16.34 -7.58 11.99
CA ASN A 64 -15.62 -6.76 12.99
C ASN A 64 -14.93 -5.53 12.42
N ARG A 65 -14.56 -5.55 11.15
CA ARG A 65 -13.92 -4.42 10.46
C ARG A 65 -14.81 -3.72 9.44
N ALA A 66 -16.00 -4.24 9.19
CA ALA A 66 -16.93 -3.66 8.22
C ALA A 66 -17.28 -2.21 8.61
N GLY A 67 -17.11 -1.28 7.68
CA GLY A 67 -17.33 0.15 7.91
C GLY A 67 -16.17 0.89 8.60
N ALA A 68 -15.09 0.20 8.95
CA ALA A 68 -13.89 0.87 9.48
C ALA A 68 -13.25 1.76 8.40
N PRO A 69 -12.71 2.95 8.78
CA PRO A 69 -12.00 3.79 7.81
C PRO A 69 -10.80 3.07 7.20
N LEU A 70 -10.73 3.08 5.88
CA LEU A 70 -9.65 2.52 5.08
C LEU A 70 -9.10 3.60 4.14
N MET A 71 -7.79 3.62 3.96
CA MET A 71 -7.11 4.47 3.00
C MET A 71 -6.50 3.59 1.92
N GLU A 72 -6.84 3.86 0.66
CA GLU A 72 -6.23 3.19 -0.49
C GLU A 72 -5.30 4.14 -1.24
N LEU A 73 -4.07 3.69 -1.48
CA LEU A 73 -3.10 4.36 -2.34
C LEU A 73 -2.98 3.57 -3.65
N VAL A 74 -3.07 4.27 -4.76
CA VAL A 74 -2.88 3.71 -6.10
C VAL A 74 -1.73 4.44 -6.79
N THR A 75 -0.74 3.68 -7.26
CA THR A 75 0.39 4.21 -8.03
C THR A 75 0.11 4.25 -9.52
N GLU A 76 0.91 5.02 -10.27
CA GLU A 76 1.07 4.83 -11.71
C GLU A 76 1.98 3.61 -11.98
N PRO A 77 2.00 3.07 -13.21
CA PRO A 77 2.80 1.90 -13.56
C PRO A 77 4.27 2.26 -13.80
N ASP A 78 4.92 2.88 -12.82
CA ASP A 78 6.28 3.39 -12.93
C ASP A 78 7.35 2.39 -12.49
N PHE A 79 6.96 1.31 -11.82
CA PHE A 79 7.90 0.28 -11.37
C PHE A 79 8.48 -0.49 -12.55
N SER A 80 9.80 -0.74 -12.49
CA SER A 80 10.54 -1.48 -13.50
C SER A 80 11.04 -2.83 -12.97
N SER A 81 10.96 -3.07 -11.68
CA SER A 81 11.42 -4.32 -11.05
C SER A 81 10.64 -4.64 -9.77
N ALA A 82 10.66 -5.90 -9.37
CA ALA A 82 10.08 -6.34 -8.09
C ALA A 82 10.82 -5.75 -6.88
N ALA A 83 12.12 -5.47 -7.02
CA ALA A 83 12.90 -4.82 -5.96
C ALA A 83 12.40 -3.40 -5.69
N GLU A 84 12.10 -2.62 -6.73
CA GLU A 84 11.51 -1.29 -6.57
C GLU A 84 10.13 -1.34 -5.91
N VAL A 85 9.31 -2.34 -6.23
CA VAL A 85 7.99 -2.55 -5.60
C VAL A 85 8.15 -2.81 -4.10
N LYS A 86 9.10 -3.69 -3.72
CA LYS A 86 9.39 -3.99 -2.31
C LYS A 86 9.93 -2.77 -1.57
N GLU A 87 10.87 -2.04 -2.18
CA GLU A 87 11.44 -0.83 -1.59
C GLU A 87 10.34 0.20 -1.32
N PHE A 88 9.52 0.50 -2.33
CA PHE A 88 8.39 1.40 -2.17
C PHE A 88 7.46 0.98 -1.04
N ALA A 89 7.08 -0.30 -1.00
CA ALA A 89 6.18 -0.83 0.01
C ALA A 89 6.76 -0.70 1.43
N SER A 90 8.05 -1.00 1.60
CA SER A 90 8.78 -0.88 2.87
C SER A 90 8.88 0.57 3.34
N GLU A 91 9.30 1.46 2.46
CA GLU A 91 9.46 2.89 2.78
C GLU A 91 8.10 3.55 3.06
N PHE A 92 7.06 3.18 2.31
CA PHE A 92 5.70 3.68 2.54
C PHE A 92 5.12 3.16 3.87
N GLN A 93 5.35 1.89 4.21
CA GLN A 93 5.00 1.32 5.51
C GLN A 93 5.66 2.10 6.65
N THR A 94 6.94 2.42 6.51
CA THR A 94 7.70 3.23 7.48
C THR A 94 7.12 4.64 7.58
N LEU A 95 6.84 5.29 6.46
CA LEU A 95 6.21 6.61 6.44
C LEU A 95 4.89 6.65 7.22
N LEU A 96 4.00 5.66 7.00
CA LEU A 96 2.70 5.58 7.70
C LEU A 96 2.86 5.55 9.22
N ARG A 97 3.89 4.86 9.71
CA ARG A 97 4.22 4.80 11.15
C ARG A 97 4.73 6.13 11.67
N TYR A 98 5.61 6.80 10.93
CA TYR A 98 6.16 8.11 11.32
C TYR A 98 5.10 9.20 11.40
N VAL A 99 4.22 9.28 10.40
CA VAL A 99 3.14 10.28 10.41
C VAL A 99 1.95 9.89 11.30
N GLY A 100 1.99 8.71 11.92
CA GLY A 100 0.92 8.23 12.81
C GLY A 100 -0.38 7.88 12.09
N ALA A 101 -0.37 7.71 10.77
CA ALA A 101 -1.57 7.38 10.00
C ALA A 101 -2.00 5.91 10.20
N SER A 102 -1.04 5.01 10.40
CA SER A 102 -1.30 3.59 10.67
C SER A 102 -0.08 2.96 11.36
N ARG A 103 -0.30 1.92 12.14
CA ARG A 103 0.77 1.04 12.62
C ARG A 103 1.31 0.15 11.50
N ALA A 104 0.56 0.01 10.42
CA ALA A 104 0.90 -0.66 9.18
C ALA A 104 1.45 -2.09 9.38
N ARG A 105 0.83 -2.88 10.28
CA ARG A 105 1.21 -4.27 10.56
C ARG A 105 0.52 -5.20 9.57
N LEU A 106 1.31 -5.84 8.71
CA LEU A 106 0.82 -6.77 7.69
C LEU A 106 0.20 -8.01 8.33
N GLU A 107 0.84 -8.55 9.38
CA GLU A 107 0.39 -9.73 10.13
C GLU A 107 -0.94 -9.53 10.84
N GLN A 108 -1.36 -8.27 11.05
CA GLN A 108 -2.66 -7.92 11.63
C GLN A 108 -3.63 -7.36 10.59
N SER A 109 -3.29 -7.47 9.32
CA SER A 109 -4.07 -6.95 8.18
C SER A 109 -4.40 -5.44 8.31
N GLU A 110 -3.56 -4.66 9.03
CA GLU A 110 -3.67 -3.20 9.10
C GLU A 110 -3.12 -2.52 7.83
N LEU A 111 -2.36 -3.26 7.04
CA LEU A 111 -1.88 -2.88 5.71
C LEU A 111 -2.02 -4.11 4.81
N ARG A 112 -2.45 -3.89 3.57
CA ARG A 112 -2.55 -4.93 2.53
C ARG A 112 -1.89 -4.41 1.27
N PHE A 113 -1.22 -5.30 0.55
CA PHE A 113 -0.64 -5.01 -0.74
C PHE A 113 -1.31 -5.83 -1.83
N GLU A 114 -1.59 -5.17 -2.94
CA GLU A 114 -1.97 -5.80 -4.20
C GLU A 114 -1.03 -5.27 -5.29
N ALA A 115 -0.51 -6.16 -6.12
CA ALA A 115 0.34 -5.76 -7.23
C ALA A 115 -0.36 -6.01 -8.56
N ASN A 116 -0.32 -5.02 -9.45
CA ASN A 116 -0.75 -5.16 -10.83
C ASN A 116 0.50 -5.28 -11.70
N VAL A 117 0.70 -6.43 -12.32
CA VAL A 117 1.87 -6.74 -13.15
C VAL A 117 1.48 -6.82 -14.60
N SER A 118 2.21 -6.10 -15.46
CA SER A 118 2.11 -6.23 -16.92
C SER A 118 3.48 -6.01 -17.55
N LEU A 119 3.80 -6.75 -18.60
CA LEU A 119 5.00 -6.53 -19.38
C LEU A 119 4.70 -5.63 -20.59
N ASN A 120 5.60 -4.68 -20.86
CA ASN A 120 5.49 -3.75 -21.99
C ASN A 120 4.13 -3.04 -22.11
N MET A 121 3.54 -2.65 -20.96
CA MET A 121 2.21 -2.04 -20.88
C MET A 121 1.09 -2.92 -21.50
N GLY A 122 1.31 -4.22 -21.56
CA GLY A 122 0.33 -5.20 -22.02
C GLY A 122 -0.79 -5.47 -21.00
N THR A 123 -1.44 -6.61 -21.14
CA THR A 123 -2.51 -7.03 -20.23
C THR A 123 -1.99 -7.20 -18.82
N LYS A 124 -2.62 -6.55 -17.86
CA LYS A 124 -2.26 -6.64 -16.46
C LYS A 124 -2.89 -7.83 -15.77
N VAL A 125 -2.14 -8.40 -14.83
CA VAL A 125 -2.59 -9.42 -13.88
C VAL A 125 -2.53 -8.83 -12.48
N GLU A 126 -3.61 -8.98 -11.72
CA GLU A 126 -3.70 -8.54 -10.35
C GLU A 126 -3.25 -9.64 -9.39
N LEU A 127 -2.29 -9.34 -8.53
CA LEU A 127 -1.77 -10.25 -7.51
C LEU A 127 -2.37 -9.92 -6.15
N LYS A 128 -2.94 -10.93 -5.48
CA LYS A 128 -3.54 -10.86 -4.15
C LYS A 128 -2.93 -11.88 -3.18
N ASN A 129 -3.40 -11.88 -1.94
CA ASN A 129 -2.95 -12.78 -0.86
C ASN A 129 -1.45 -12.61 -0.54
N ILE A 130 -1.02 -11.36 -0.48
CA ILE A 130 0.36 -10.99 -0.20
C ILE A 130 0.50 -10.68 1.29
N GLY A 131 1.06 -11.64 2.05
CA GLY A 131 1.16 -11.55 3.52
C GLY A 131 2.41 -10.86 4.05
N SER A 132 3.41 -10.58 3.20
CA SER A 132 4.66 -9.96 3.62
C SER A 132 5.32 -9.18 2.48
N LEU A 133 6.29 -8.31 2.82
CA LEU A 133 7.11 -7.62 1.81
C LEU A 133 7.96 -8.58 0.98
N TYR A 134 8.39 -9.69 1.59
CA TYR A 134 9.06 -10.76 0.87
C TYR A 134 8.12 -11.44 -0.14
N ALA A 135 6.90 -11.78 0.29
CA ALA A 135 5.90 -12.35 -0.58
C ALA A 135 5.54 -11.42 -1.74
N LEU A 136 5.49 -10.09 -1.49
CA LEU A 136 5.23 -9.09 -2.53
C LEU A 136 6.31 -9.12 -3.63
N GLU A 137 7.58 -9.16 -3.24
CA GLU A 137 8.69 -9.26 -4.17
C GLU A 137 8.65 -10.59 -4.95
N GLN A 138 8.49 -11.71 -4.25
CA GLN A 138 8.49 -13.04 -4.88
C GLN A 138 7.31 -13.25 -5.82
N ALA A 139 6.10 -12.84 -5.42
CA ALA A 139 4.92 -12.91 -6.27
C ALA A 139 5.07 -12.07 -7.54
N THR A 140 5.66 -10.87 -7.40
CA THR A 140 5.93 -9.98 -8.54
C THR A 140 6.97 -10.59 -9.48
N LEU A 141 8.07 -11.13 -8.96
CA LEU A 141 9.09 -11.83 -9.75
C LEU A 141 8.51 -13.03 -10.50
N TYR A 142 7.77 -13.88 -9.80
CA TYR A 142 7.15 -15.05 -10.40
C TYR A 142 6.21 -14.66 -11.55
N GLU A 143 5.38 -13.65 -11.35
CA GLU A 143 4.42 -13.21 -12.37
C GLU A 143 5.11 -12.59 -13.58
N ILE A 144 6.21 -11.84 -13.39
CA ILE A 144 7.04 -11.33 -14.49
C ILE A 144 7.55 -12.49 -15.34
N GLU A 145 8.15 -13.53 -14.73
CA GLU A 145 8.69 -14.68 -15.44
C GLU A 145 7.59 -15.51 -16.10
N ARG A 146 6.43 -15.66 -15.45
CA ARG A 146 5.27 -16.35 -16.04
C ARG A 146 4.77 -15.63 -17.29
N GLN A 147 4.60 -14.29 -17.22
CA GLN A 147 4.14 -13.52 -18.39
C GLN A 147 5.17 -13.56 -19.52
N LYS A 148 6.45 -13.46 -19.19
CA LYS A 148 7.54 -13.59 -20.16
C LYS A 148 7.49 -14.94 -20.87
N ALA A 149 7.37 -16.03 -20.13
CA ALA A 149 7.29 -17.37 -20.70
C ALA A 149 6.08 -17.58 -21.62
N LEU A 150 4.93 -16.94 -21.34
CA LEU A 150 3.77 -16.96 -22.23
C LEU A 150 4.05 -16.18 -23.52
N LEU A 151 4.58 -14.96 -23.39
CA LEU A 151 4.88 -14.10 -24.53
C LEU A 151 5.95 -14.71 -25.45
N ASP A 152 6.99 -15.34 -24.89
CA ASP A 152 8.04 -16.03 -25.65
C ASP A 152 7.49 -17.21 -26.49
N LYS A 153 6.38 -17.81 -26.03
CA LYS A 153 5.65 -18.86 -26.78
C LYS A 153 4.63 -18.28 -27.79
N GLY A 154 4.48 -16.96 -27.86
CA GLY A 154 3.46 -16.32 -28.70
C GLY A 154 2.05 -16.39 -28.09
N GLU A 155 1.93 -16.78 -26.82
CA GLU A 155 0.66 -16.83 -26.10
C GLU A 155 0.28 -15.45 -25.53
N LYS A 156 -1.01 -15.22 -25.33
CA LYS A 156 -1.52 -13.96 -24.76
C LYS A 156 -1.63 -14.07 -23.25
N VAL A 157 -1.18 -13.04 -22.55
CA VAL A 157 -1.52 -12.85 -21.13
C VAL A 157 -3.01 -12.52 -21.03
N ARG A 158 -3.72 -13.21 -20.14
CA ARG A 158 -5.15 -12.96 -19.87
C ARG A 158 -5.31 -11.98 -18.71
N HIS A 159 -6.39 -11.20 -18.74
CA HIS A 159 -6.74 -10.33 -17.62
C HIS A 159 -7.36 -11.18 -16.50
N GLU A 160 -6.61 -11.39 -15.44
CA GLU A 160 -6.98 -12.30 -14.35
C GLU A 160 -6.51 -11.78 -12.99
N THR A 161 -7.14 -12.27 -11.91
CA THR A 161 -6.65 -12.13 -10.54
C THR A 161 -6.00 -13.45 -10.13
N ARG A 162 -4.78 -13.37 -9.61
CA ARG A 162 -4.01 -14.51 -9.12
C ARG A 162 -3.64 -14.29 -7.65
N GLY A 163 -3.69 -15.37 -6.85
CA GLY A 163 -3.28 -15.35 -5.45
C GLY A 163 -1.87 -15.91 -5.31
N TRP A 164 -1.04 -15.30 -4.46
CA TRP A 164 0.24 -15.86 -4.08
C TRP A 164 0.04 -17.09 -3.18
N ASN A 165 0.70 -18.20 -3.50
CA ASN A 165 0.79 -19.40 -2.68
C ASN A 165 2.20 -19.51 -2.10
N GLU A 166 2.34 -19.29 -0.80
CA GLU A 166 3.65 -19.28 -0.15
C GLU A 166 4.30 -20.67 -0.09
N VAL A 167 3.51 -21.74 -0.05
CA VAL A 167 4.01 -23.12 0.03
C VAL A 167 4.58 -23.54 -1.31
N LEU A 168 3.84 -23.29 -2.40
CA LEU A 168 4.24 -23.65 -3.76
C LEU A 168 5.18 -22.61 -4.39
N ARG A 169 5.28 -21.42 -3.79
CA ARG A 169 6.01 -20.26 -4.32
C ARG A 169 5.61 -19.90 -5.75
N GLU A 170 4.32 -19.89 -6.01
CA GLU A 170 3.75 -19.56 -7.31
C GLU A 170 2.48 -18.74 -7.17
N THR A 171 2.07 -18.08 -8.25
CA THR A 171 0.76 -17.46 -8.33
C THR A 171 -0.24 -18.47 -8.88
N VAL A 172 -1.41 -18.59 -8.23
CA VAL A 172 -2.50 -19.47 -8.66
C VAL A 172 -3.69 -18.65 -9.13
N LEU A 173 -4.35 -19.09 -10.19
CA LEU A 173 -5.54 -18.43 -10.71
C LEU A 173 -6.65 -18.45 -9.66
N GLN A 174 -7.20 -17.27 -9.35
CA GLN A 174 -8.36 -17.11 -8.48
C GLN A 174 -9.62 -16.79 -9.26
N ARG A 175 -9.51 -15.87 -10.22
CA ARG A 175 -10.63 -15.41 -11.03
C ARG A 175 -10.15 -14.88 -12.38
N SER A 176 -10.84 -15.25 -13.47
CA SER A 176 -10.71 -14.55 -14.74
C SER A 176 -11.57 -13.28 -14.72
N LYS A 177 -11.04 -12.19 -15.25
CA LYS A 177 -11.76 -10.92 -15.38
C LYS A 177 -12.14 -10.73 -16.85
N GLU A 178 -13.33 -11.19 -17.21
CA GLU A 178 -13.83 -11.04 -18.59
C GLU A 178 -14.47 -9.67 -18.82
N GLU A 179 -15.03 -9.05 -17.76
CA GLU A 179 -15.69 -7.75 -17.84
C GLU A 179 -15.30 -6.84 -16.67
N ALA A 180 -15.23 -5.53 -16.93
CA ALA A 180 -15.10 -4.52 -15.89
C ALA A 180 -16.45 -4.37 -15.17
N HIS A 181 -16.46 -4.48 -13.85
CA HIS A 181 -17.66 -4.20 -13.09
C HIS A 181 -18.03 -2.71 -13.20
N ASP A 182 -19.24 -2.42 -13.64
CA ASP A 182 -19.82 -1.09 -13.54
C ASP A 182 -20.37 -0.91 -12.12
N TYR A 183 -19.65 -0.16 -11.30
CA TYR A 183 -20.03 0.10 -9.90
C TYR A 183 -21.08 1.21 -9.77
N ARG A 184 -21.47 1.89 -10.84
CA ARG A 184 -22.50 2.93 -10.84
C ARG A 184 -22.32 3.93 -9.70
N TYR A 185 -21.13 4.54 -9.65
CA TYR A 185 -20.82 5.54 -8.64
C TYR A 185 -21.82 6.71 -8.69
N PHE A 186 -22.27 7.13 -7.51
CA PHE A 186 -23.02 8.37 -7.32
C PHE A 186 -22.69 9.00 -5.96
N PRO A 187 -22.92 10.33 -5.79
CA PRO A 187 -22.61 11.00 -4.54
C PRO A 187 -23.31 10.37 -3.33
N GLU A 188 -22.59 10.23 -2.22
CA GLU A 188 -23.17 9.77 -0.96
C GLU A 188 -24.10 10.86 -0.40
N PRO A 189 -25.44 10.62 -0.32
CA PRO A 189 -26.38 11.68 0.04
C PRO A 189 -26.30 12.09 1.51
N ASP A 190 -25.79 11.22 2.39
CA ASP A 190 -25.72 11.48 3.82
C ASP A 190 -24.43 12.21 4.23
N LEU A 191 -23.45 12.33 3.33
CA LEU A 191 -22.21 13.06 3.55
C LEU A 191 -22.13 14.27 2.61
N PRO A 192 -22.19 15.50 3.14
CA PRO A 192 -22.04 16.69 2.32
C PRO A 192 -20.62 16.74 1.69
N PRO A 193 -20.44 17.46 0.57
CA PRO A 193 -19.10 17.71 0.03
C PRO A 193 -18.21 18.40 1.05
N PHE A 194 -17.01 17.87 1.23
CA PHE A 194 -15.98 18.45 2.11
C PHE A 194 -14.86 19.04 1.25
N ALA A 195 -14.48 20.26 1.55
CA ALA A 195 -13.27 20.88 1.03
C ALA A 195 -12.20 20.85 2.13
N PRO A 196 -11.15 20.03 2.03
CA PRO A 196 -10.15 19.87 3.10
C PRO A 196 -9.59 21.19 3.64
N PRO A 197 -9.27 22.21 2.81
CA PRO A 197 -8.78 23.49 3.32
C PRO A 197 -9.79 24.30 4.14
N ILE A 198 -11.08 23.98 4.06
CA ILE A 198 -12.13 24.65 4.87
C ILE A 198 -12.25 23.98 6.25
N ILE A 199 -11.97 22.68 6.32
CA ILE A 199 -12.15 21.88 7.54
C ILE A 199 -10.86 21.81 8.35
N PHE A 200 -9.72 21.77 7.66
CA PHE A 200 -8.41 21.60 8.27
C PHE A 200 -7.53 22.81 7.99
N ASP A 201 -6.84 23.28 9.02
CA ASP A 201 -5.72 24.19 8.87
C ASP A 201 -4.51 23.37 8.33
N LEU A 202 -4.30 23.42 7.03
CA LEU A 202 -3.25 22.66 6.36
C LEU A 202 -1.85 23.15 6.73
N GLU A 203 -1.67 24.44 7.05
CA GLU A 203 -0.39 24.99 7.50
C GLU A 203 -0.04 24.47 8.90
N ALA A 204 -1.00 24.49 9.80
CA ALA A 204 -0.83 23.92 11.14
C ALA A 204 -0.58 22.40 11.09
N LEU A 205 -1.23 21.67 10.18
CA LEU A 205 -0.97 20.25 9.98
C LEU A 205 0.44 20.01 9.44
N ALA A 206 0.88 20.79 8.46
CA ALA A 206 2.23 20.69 7.91
C ALA A 206 3.31 20.99 8.96
N ALA A 207 3.08 22.00 9.83
CA ALA A 207 3.98 22.33 10.93
C ALA A 207 4.08 21.25 12.02
N ARG A 208 3.10 20.35 12.09
CA ARG A 208 3.05 19.23 13.06
C ARG A 208 3.63 17.93 12.50
N LEU A 209 4.00 17.90 11.22
CA LEU A 209 4.63 16.70 10.66
C LEU A 209 5.94 16.42 11.41
N PRO A 210 6.17 15.18 11.83
CA PRO A 210 7.45 14.79 12.41
C PRO A 210 8.56 14.85 11.36
N GLU A 211 9.81 14.79 11.82
CA GLU A 211 10.93 14.52 10.92
C GLU A 211 10.68 13.20 10.17
N LEU A 212 10.68 13.24 8.85
CA LEU A 212 10.35 12.08 8.02
C LEU A 212 11.48 11.05 8.00
N PRO A 213 11.20 9.75 7.78
CA PRO A 213 12.20 8.70 7.91
C PRO A 213 13.47 8.95 7.09
N TRP A 214 13.35 9.43 5.86
CA TRP A 214 14.52 9.74 5.02
C TRP A 214 15.29 10.97 5.48
N GLN A 215 14.64 11.96 6.09
CA GLN A 215 15.30 13.13 6.69
C GLN A 215 16.10 12.70 7.93
N LYS A 216 15.45 11.92 8.82
CA LYS A 216 16.08 11.37 10.02
C LYS A 216 17.27 10.47 9.66
N ARG A 217 17.14 9.64 8.62
CA ARG A 217 18.22 8.80 8.07
C ARG A 217 19.40 9.63 7.60
N ALA A 218 19.15 10.65 6.79
CA ALA A 218 20.21 11.55 6.31
C ALA A 218 20.90 12.29 7.46
N ARG A 219 20.16 12.71 8.47
CA ARG A 219 20.69 13.35 9.67
C ARG A 219 21.55 12.36 10.49
N PHE A 220 21.08 11.14 10.71
CA PHE A 220 21.83 10.11 11.46
C PHE A 220 23.15 9.74 10.79
N ILE A 221 23.17 9.62 9.47
CA ILE A 221 24.41 9.41 8.70
C ILE A 221 25.39 10.56 8.97
N LYS A 222 24.92 11.79 8.93
CA LYS A 222 25.76 12.99 9.09
C LYS A 222 26.23 13.21 10.53
N GLU A 223 25.33 13.09 11.51
CA GLU A 223 25.61 13.44 12.90
C GLU A 223 26.30 12.32 13.66
N PHE A 224 25.87 11.07 13.45
CA PHE A 224 26.40 9.91 14.16
C PHE A 224 27.36 9.08 13.31
N GLN A 225 27.68 9.52 12.07
CA GLN A 225 28.59 8.85 11.14
C GLN A 225 28.21 7.38 10.87
N LEU A 226 26.91 7.10 10.86
CA LEU A 226 26.39 5.78 10.52
C LEU A 226 26.57 5.51 9.01
N ASP A 227 26.80 4.24 8.67
CA ASP A 227 26.62 3.82 7.29
C ASP A 227 25.13 3.83 6.89
N SER A 228 24.88 3.76 5.61
CA SER A 228 23.51 3.86 5.06
C SER A 228 22.60 2.71 5.49
N GLU A 229 23.14 1.50 5.69
CA GLU A 229 22.39 0.33 6.09
C GLU A 229 22.00 0.40 7.56
N ALA A 230 22.94 0.73 8.44
CA ALA A 230 22.67 0.95 9.87
C ALA A 230 21.64 2.07 10.07
N ALA A 231 21.80 3.20 9.36
CA ALA A 231 20.83 4.30 9.43
C ALA A 231 19.44 3.87 8.95
N ARG A 232 19.35 3.05 7.90
CA ARG A 232 18.07 2.50 7.40
C ARG A 232 17.42 1.60 8.45
N LEU A 233 18.14 0.63 8.98
CA LEU A 233 17.64 -0.32 9.98
C LEU A 233 17.12 0.39 11.24
N ILE A 234 17.87 1.36 11.76
CA ILE A 234 17.49 2.11 12.95
C ILE A 234 16.24 2.94 12.68
N THR A 235 16.09 3.53 11.50
CA THR A 235 14.95 4.38 11.15
C THR A 235 13.72 3.63 10.63
N GLU A 236 13.73 2.32 10.53
CA GLU A 236 12.54 1.52 10.20
C GLU A 236 11.45 1.60 11.28
N SER A 237 11.84 1.87 12.53
CA SER A 237 10.94 2.04 13.67
C SER A 237 11.14 3.41 14.31
N PRO A 238 10.09 4.25 14.43
CA PRO A 238 10.18 5.50 15.17
C PRO A 238 10.75 5.33 16.58
N ALA A 239 10.26 4.32 17.32
CA ALA A 239 10.70 4.07 18.69
C ALA A 239 12.17 3.67 18.77
N LEU A 240 12.67 2.86 17.83
CA LEU A 240 14.09 2.49 17.77
C LEU A 240 14.96 3.68 17.41
N ALA A 241 14.53 4.51 16.47
CA ALA A 241 15.23 5.72 16.08
C ALA A 241 15.35 6.71 17.23
N ASP A 242 14.27 6.92 17.97
CA ASP A 242 14.26 7.82 19.13
C ASP A 242 15.12 7.29 20.27
N PHE A 243 15.07 5.99 20.54
CA PHE A 243 15.95 5.35 21.54
C PHE A 243 17.43 5.50 21.17
N PHE A 244 17.77 5.20 19.91
CA PHE A 244 19.15 5.35 19.42
C PHE A 244 19.63 6.78 19.56
N GLU A 245 18.84 7.76 19.14
CA GLU A 245 19.19 9.18 19.19
C GLU A 245 19.45 9.65 20.62
N GLN A 246 18.59 9.26 21.56
CA GLN A 246 18.78 9.57 22.97
C GLN A 246 20.07 8.93 23.53
N ALA A 247 20.26 7.64 23.32
CA ALA A 247 21.43 6.92 23.81
C ALA A 247 22.75 7.47 23.23
N ALA A 248 22.77 7.75 21.92
CA ALA A 248 23.95 8.31 21.27
C ALA A 248 24.27 9.74 21.75
N SER A 249 23.23 10.55 21.97
CA SER A 249 23.38 11.92 22.48
C SER A 249 23.89 11.96 23.92
N GLU A 250 23.39 11.07 24.78
CA GLU A 250 23.88 10.93 26.16
C GLU A 250 25.33 10.46 26.19
N LEU A 251 25.68 9.45 25.39
CA LEU A 251 27.06 8.96 25.29
C LEU A 251 28.01 10.07 24.83
N ALA A 252 27.64 10.85 23.83
CA ALA A 252 28.43 11.99 23.35
C ALA A 252 28.58 13.10 24.39
N ALA A 253 27.62 13.30 25.28
CA ALA A 253 27.69 14.23 26.39
C ALA A 253 28.65 13.72 27.51
N TRP A 254 28.66 12.41 27.72
CA TRP A 254 29.57 11.76 28.73
C TRP A 254 31.02 11.73 28.29
N ALA A 255 31.29 11.70 26.98
CA ALA A 255 32.63 11.62 26.41
C ALA A 255 33.33 12.99 26.32
N LYS A 256 32.68 14.06 26.69
CA LYS A 256 33.22 15.44 26.78
C LYS A 256 33.69 15.77 28.19
#